data_0988da6c905400ac3a82fe29f0e54596
#
_entry.id   0988da6c905400ac3a82fe29f0e54596
#
_cell.length_a   1.000
_cell.length_b   1.000
_cell.length_c   1.000
_cell.angle_alpha   90.00
_cell.angle_beta   90.00
_cell.angle_gamma   90.00
#
_symmetry.space_group_name_H-M   'P 1'
#
loop_
_entity.id
_entity.type
_entity.pdbx_description
1 polymer ?
#
loop_
_entity_poly.entity_id
_entity_poly.type
_entity_poly.pdbx_seq_one_letter_code
_entity_poly.pdbx_strand_id
1 'polypeptide(L)'
;MKAFLLWVIKNVRFAALIIAGIILGTCFIKMWRYGDVFSTEYLIVYINSNAAYADVWQEVLSYRLRKFITLAVFMITTFRKLYVYWLCLYNGFCLGICMTKAVMFHGAGGVVMVLVWLFPHYLLYIMTVLLMCHYFLNRIDTLRRTVIIVSMSLLLTLIGTFAESYINPDIMKMFLNKVCNIV
;
A
#
# COMPACT_ATOMS: atom_id res chain seq x y z
N MET A 1 15.42 -26.39 -12.75
CA MET A 1 15.36 -25.33 -13.76
C MET A 1 13.93 -25.00 -14.21
N LYS A 2 13.08 -25.96 -14.64
CA LYS A 2 11.67 -25.73 -15.05
C LYS A 2 10.80 -25.08 -13.96
N ALA A 3 10.92 -25.49 -12.70
CA ALA A 3 10.14 -24.94 -11.60
C ALA A 3 10.48 -23.46 -11.30
N PHE A 4 11.76 -23.08 -11.40
CA PHE A 4 12.21 -21.70 -11.26
C PHE A 4 11.70 -20.83 -12.42
N LEU A 5 11.77 -21.33 -13.66
CA LEU A 5 11.24 -20.60 -14.82
C LEU A 5 9.73 -20.38 -14.73
N LEU A 6 8.98 -21.39 -14.31
CA LEU A 6 7.52 -21.27 -14.09
C LEU A 6 7.19 -20.28 -12.96
N TRP A 7 7.99 -20.28 -11.91
CA TRP A 7 7.84 -19.32 -10.82
C TRP A 7 8.11 -17.88 -11.30
N VAL A 8 9.18 -17.66 -12.07
CA VAL A 8 9.52 -16.35 -12.67
C VAL A 8 8.41 -15.90 -13.61
N ILE A 9 7.94 -16.76 -14.53
CA ILE A 9 6.87 -16.42 -15.49
C ILE A 9 5.56 -16.10 -14.77
N LYS A 10 5.24 -16.80 -13.68
CA LYS A 10 4.05 -16.53 -12.88
C LYS A 10 4.13 -15.17 -12.17
N ASN A 11 5.32 -14.80 -11.67
CA ASN A 11 5.54 -13.53 -10.99
C ASN A 11 5.65 -12.34 -11.95
N VAL A 12 6.19 -12.54 -13.15
CA VAL A 12 6.25 -11.50 -14.20
C VAL A 12 4.87 -10.97 -14.56
N ARG A 13 3.84 -11.81 -14.56
CA ARG A 13 2.46 -11.35 -14.84
C ARG A 13 1.95 -10.36 -13.79
N PHE A 14 2.23 -10.60 -12.50
CA PHE A 14 1.84 -9.67 -11.44
C PHE A 14 2.65 -8.37 -11.51
N ALA A 15 3.96 -8.46 -11.77
CA ALA A 15 4.80 -7.29 -11.96
C ALA A 15 4.36 -6.46 -13.18
N ALA A 16 4.02 -7.10 -14.29
CA ALA A 16 3.51 -6.43 -15.49
C ALA A 16 2.20 -5.67 -15.21
N LEU A 17 1.29 -6.24 -14.41
CA LEU A 17 0.05 -5.57 -14.02
C LEU A 17 0.30 -4.36 -13.11
N ILE A 18 1.24 -4.46 -12.18
CA ILE A 18 1.63 -3.32 -11.33
C ILE A 18 2.23 -2.21 -12.19
N ILE A 19 3.12 -2.53 -13.13
CA ILE A 19 3.73 -1.55 -14.05
C ILE A 19 2.66 -0.91 -14.94
N ALA A 20 1.75 -1.71 -15.50
CA ALA A 20 0.63 -1.19 -16.28
C ALA A 20 -0.25 -0.24 -15.45
N GLY A 21 -0.52 -0.60 -14.18
CA GLY A 21 -1.22 0.27 -13.24
C GLY A 21 -0.49 1.58 -13.02
N ILE A 22 0.83 1.55 -12.79
CA ILE A 22 1.66 2.76 -12.60
C ILE A 22 1.56 3.68 -13.84
N ILE A 23 1.68 3.12 -15.04
CA ILE A 23 1.58 3.89 -16.30
C ILE A 23 0.19 4.54 -16.42
N LEU A 24 -0.88 3.76 -16.16
CA LEU A 24 -2.25 4.27 -16.18
C LEU A 24 -2.45 5.38 -15.15
N GLY A 25 -1.95 5.22 -13.92
CA GLY A 25 -2.04 6.23 -12.86
C GLY A 25 -1.31 7.52 -13.23
N THR A 26 -0.11 7.40 -13.83
CA THR A 26 0.67 8.54 -14.33
C THR A 26 -0.05 9.29 -15.45
N CYS A 27 -0.64 8.56 -16.41
CA CYS A 27 -1.43 9.17 -17.49
C CYS A 27 -2.70 9.84 -16.96
N PHE A 28 -3.37 9.22 -16.01
CA PHE A 28 -4.60 9.72 -15.42
C PHE A 28 -4.42 11.10 -14.76
N ILE A 29 -3.34 11.29 -14.01
CA ILE A 29 -3.05 12.59 -13.37
C ILE A 29 -2.81 13.72 -14.39
N LYS A 30 -2.18 13.40 -15.51
CA LYS A 30 -2.00 14.41 -16.58
C LYS A 30 -3.34 14.91 -17.14
N MET A 31 -4.36 14.05 -17.10
CA MET A 31 -5.71 14.39 -17.60
C MET A 31 -6.59 15.04 -16.54
N TRP A 32 -6.36 14.76 -15.25
CA TRP A 32 -7.22 15.20 -14.15
C TRP A 32 -6.41 15.89 -13.05
N ARG A 33 -6.64 17.18 -12.85
CA ARG A 33 -6.09 17.94 -11.71
C ARG A 33 -6.81 17.54 -10.43
N TYR A 34 -6.34 16.49 -9.79
CA TYR A 34 -6.83 16.07 -8.45
C TYR A 34 -5.98 16.71 -7.35
N GLY A 35 -6.63 17.11 -6.27
CA GLY A 35 -6.16 17.72 -5.01
C GLY A 35 -4.65 17.75 -4.70
N ASP A 36 -4.22 18.79 -4.04
CA ASP A 36 -2.80 19.13 -3.84
C ASP A 36 -2.19 18.51 -2.56
N VAL A 37 -2.40 17.19 -2.35
CA VAL A 37 -1.96 16.46 -1.13
C VAL A 37 -0.44 16.52 -0.90
N PHE A 38 0.34 16.79 -1.94
CA PHE A 38 1.81 16.96 -1.86
C PHE A 38 2.24 18.42 -2.04
N SER A 39 1.31 19.39 -2.00
CA SER A 39 1.67 20.80 -2.05
C SER A 39 2.44 21.19 -0.78
N THR A 40 3.35 22.16 -0.91
CA THR A 40 4.11 22.68 0.22
C THR A 40 3.19 23.20 1.34
N GLU A 41 2.08 23.83 0.98
CA GLU A 41 1.07 24.32 1.92
C GLU A 41 0.44 23.18 2.72
N TYR A 42 0.04 22.09 2.06
CA TYR A 42 -0.52 20.92 2.73
C TYR A 42 0.50 20.27 3.68
N LEU A 43 1.76 20.17 3.25
CA LEU A 43 2.83 19.58 4.07
C LEU A 43 3.11 20.44 5.32
N ILE A 44 3.09 21.76 5.21
CA ILE A 44 3.22 22.67 6.37
C ILE A 44 2.07 22.47 7.36
N VAL A 45 0.83 22.40 6.86
CA VAL A 45 -0.34 22.12 7.70
C VAL A 45 -0.22 20.75 8.37
N TYR A 46 0.25 19.73 7.63
CA TYR A 46 0.49 18.39 8.17
C TYR A 46 1.54 18.37 9.30
N ILE A 47 2.67 19.07 9.12
CA ILE A 47 3.74 19.17 10.14
C ILE A 47 3.20 19.83 11.42
N ASN A 48 2.42 20.89 11.27
CA ASN A 48 1.89 21.68 12.38
C ASN A 48 0.60 21.07 13.00
N SER A 49 0.03 20.03 12.39
CA SER A 49 -1.15 19.38 12.94
C SER A 49 -0.83 18.61 14.22
N ASN A 50 -1.55 18.94 15.30
CA ASN A 50 -1.53 18.23 16.58
C ASN A 50 -2.69 17.22 16.67
N ALA A 51 -2.99 16.50 15.59
CA ALA A 51 -4.03 15.48 15.61
C ALA A 51 -3.70 14.40 16.65
N ALA A 52 -4.68 14.04 17.48
CA ALA A 52 -4.51 12.99 18.45
C ALA A 52 -4.28 11.65 17.70
N TYR A 53 -3.14 11.02 17.93
CA TYR A 53 -2.78 9.75 17.26
C TYR A 53 -3.84 8.67 17.43
N ALA A 54 -4.58 8.68 18.54
CA ALA A 54 -5.65 7.73 18.82
C ALA A 54 -6.83 7.86 17.84
N ASP A 55 -7.23 9.08 17.49
CA ASP A 55 -8.34 9.33 16.55
C ASP A 55 -7.93 8.92 15.13
N VAL A 56 -6.71 9.27 14.73
CA VAL A 56 -6.13 8.86 13.46
C VAL A 56 -6.07 7.32 13.37
N TRP A 57 -5.66 6.66 14.45
CA TRP A 57 -5.56 5.19 14.49
C TRP A 57 -6.94 4.52 14.32
N GLN A 58 -8.00 5.02 14.96
CA GLN A 58 -9.35 4.47 14.78
C GLN A 58 -9.83 4.56 13.34
N GLU A 59 -9.60 5.70 12.69
CA GLU A 59 -9.99 5.91 11.30
C GLU A 59 -9.21 5.00 10.35
N VAL A 60 -7.88 4.96 10.48
CA VAL A 60 -6.99 4.09 9.69
C VAL A 60 -7.36 2.62 9.92
N LEU A 61 -7.55 2.20 11.17
CA LEU A 61 -7.91 0.83 11.52
C LEU A 61 -9.22 0.42 10.83
N SER A 62 -10.27 1.21 10.94
CA SER A 62 -11.57 0.92 10.34
C SER A 62 -11.48 0.79 8.81
N TYR A 63 -10.71 1.67 8.16
CA TYR A 63 -10.47 1.63 6.73
C TYR A 63 -9.69 0.38 6.29
N ARG A 64 -8.61 0.03 7.01
CA ARG A 64 -7.77 -1.13 6.70
C ARG A 64 -8.47 -2.44 6.99
N LEU A 65 -9.27 -2.52 8.07
CA LEU A 65 -10.09 -3.70 8.35
C LEU A 65 -11.13 -3.96 7.26
N ARG A 66 -11.81 -2.94 6.75
CA ARG A 66 -12.74 -3.09 5.62
C ARG A 66 -12.02 -3.68 4.41
N LYS A 67 -10.84 -3.18 4.06
CA LYS A 67 -10.03 -3.74 2.95
C LYS A 67 -9.58 -5.17 3.22
N PHE A 68 -9.16 -5.47 4.46
CA PHE A 68 -8.77 -6.82 4.87
C PHE A 68 -9.96 -7.80 4.75
N ILE A 69 -11.14 -7.43 5.24
CA ILE A 69 -12.35 -8.26 5.14
C ILE A 69 -12.69 -8.49 3.66
N THR A 70 -12.66 -7.44 2.84
CA THR A 70 -12.88 -7.57 1.39
C THR A 70 -11.90 -8.54 0.76
N LEU A 71 -10.61 -8.43 1.07
CA LEU A 71 -9.56 -9.35 0.61
C LEU A 71 -9.88 -10.79 1.05
N ALA A 72 -10.18 -11.01 2.34
CA ALA A 72 -10.47 -12.34 2.88
C ALA A 72 -11.69 -12.99 2.20
N VAL A 73 -12.78 -12.23 2.01
CA VAL A 73 -13.99 -12.71 1.33
C VAL A 73 -13.67 -13.12 -0.11
N PHE A 74 -13.01 -12.26 -0.88
CA PHE A 74 -12.68 -12.58 -2.27
C PHE A 74 -11.69 -13.75 -2.41
N MET A 75 -10.77 -13.93 -1.45
CA MET A 75 -9.83 -15.06 -1.46
C MET A 75 -10.51 -16.42 -1.27
N ILE A 76 -11.65 -16.47 -0.57
CA ILE A 76 -12.45 -17.69 -0.37
C ILE A 76 -13.29 -18.00 -1.63
N THR A 77 -13.64 -17.00 -2.44
CA THR A 77 -14.49 -17.17 -3.62
C THR A 77 -13.76 -17.76 -4.82
N THR A 78 -14.53 -18.22 -5.82
CA THR A 78 -13.98 -18.72 -7.10
C THR A 78 -13.24 -17.61 -7.88
N PHE A 79 -13.60 -16.33 -7.66
CA PHE A 79 -13.03 -15.17 -8.34
C PHE A 79 -11.68 -14.71 -7.79
N ARG A 80 -11.07 -15.45 -6.85
CA ARG A 80 -9.80 -15.08 -6.18
C ARG A 80 -8.67 -14.66 -7.14
N LYS A 81 -8.49 -15.37 -8.28
CA LYS A 81 -7.44 -15.02 -9.25
C LYS A 81 -7.71 -13.66 -9.92
N LEU A 82 -8.94 -13.42 -10.32
CA LEU A 82 -9.36 -12.17 -10.95
C LEU A 82 -9.19 -11.00 -9.99
N TYR A 83 -9.58 -11.21 -8.73
CA TYR A 83 -9.43 -10.20 -7.68
C TYR A 83 -7.95 -9.84 -7.42
N VAL A 84 -7.04 -10.82 -7.39
CA VAL A 84 -5.60 -10.56 -7.24
C VAL A 84 -5.04 -9.75 -8.41
N TYR A 85 -5.42 -10.07 -9.65
CA TYR A 85 -5.01 -9.28 -10.81
C TYR A 85 -5.51 -7.83 -10.73
N TRP A 86 -6.77 -7.65 -10.37
CA TRP A 86 -7.35 -6.33 -10.15
C TRP A 86 -6.64 -5.57 -9.02
N LEU A 87 -6.35 -6.26 -7.91
CA LEU A 87 -5.62 -5.69 -6.76
C LEU A 87 -4.22 -5.21 -7.16
N CYS A 88 -3.47 -5.98 -7.97
CA CYS A 88 -2.16 -5.59 -8.47
C CYS A 88 -2.25 -4.35 -9.36
N LEU A 89 -3.21 -4.32 -10.28
CA LEU A 89 -3.45 -3.18 -11.16
C LEU A 89 -3.83 -1.92 -10.36
N TYR A 90 -4.75 -2.05 -9.41
CA TYR A 90 -5.22 -0.95 -8.56
C TYR A 90 -4.11 -0.38 -7.68
N ASN A 91 -3.31 -1.24 -7.02
CA ASN A 91 -2.18 -0.76 -6.22
C ASN A 91 -1.11 -0.07 -7.08
N GLY A 92 -0.82 -0.60 -8.28
CA GLY A 92 0.05 0.06 -9.24
C GLY A 92 -0.50 1.43 -9.64
N PHE A 93 -1.79 1.53 -9.92
CA PHE A 93 -2.46 2.78 -10.27
C PHE A 93 -2.34 3.83 -9.16
N CYS A 94 -2.65 3.45 -7.92
CA CYS A 94 -2.50 4.35 -6.76
C CYS A 94 -1.04 4.80 -6.57
N LEU A 95 -0.08 3.86 -6.70
CA LEU A 95 1.34 4.18 -6.60
C LEU A 95 1.78 5.15 -7.70
N GLY A 96 1.34 4.94 -8.95
CA GLY A 96 1.61 5.83 -10.08
C GLY A 96 1.09 7.24 -9.82
N ILE A 97 -0.12 7.38 -9.29
CA ILE A 97 -0.70 8.66 -8.88
C ILE A 97 0.18 9.35 -7.83
N CYS A 98 0.48 8.65 -6.73
CA CYS A 98 1.25 9.22 -5.63
C CYS A 98 2.65 9.67 -6.09
N MET A 99 3.36 8.80 -6.82
CA MET A 99 4.71 9.10 -7.33
C MET A 99 4.70 10.30 -8.28
N THR A 100 3.77 10.34 -9.22
CA THR A 100 3.70 11.43 -10.21
C THR A 100 3.42 12.76 -9.53
N LYS A 101 2.47 12.81 -8.60
CA LYS A 101 2.18 14.02 -7.83
C LYS A 101 3.38 14.49 -7.02
N ALA A 102 4.00 13.60 -6.28
CA ALA A 102 5.16 13.96 -5.48
C ALA A 102 6.32 14.50 -6.35
N VAL A 103 6.55 13.90 -7.51
CA VAL A 103 7.57 14.37 -8.47
C VAL A 103 7.20 15.73 -9.06
N MET A 104 5.92 15.98 -9.35
CA MET A 104 5.46 17.28 -9.88
C MET A 104 5.71 18.43 -8.89
N PHE A 105 5.57 18.21 -7.58
CA PHE A 105 5.78 19.25 -6.56
C PHE A 105 7.23 19.35 -6.06
N HIS A 106 7.92 18.22 -5.93
CA HIS A 106 9.23 18.15 -5.25
C HIS A 106 10.35 17.55 -6.13
N GLY A 107 10.12 17.35 -7.43
CA GLY A 107 11.12 16.77 -8.34
C GLY A 107 11.58 15.37 -7.86
N ALA A 108 12.88 15.11 -7.97
CA ALA A 108 13.46 13.83 -7.55
C ALA A 108 13.30 13.56 -6.04
N GLY A 109 13.27 14.60 -5.21
CA GLY A 109 13.01 14.51 -3.76
C GLY A 109 11.63 13.92 -3.44
N GLY A 110 10.65 14.15 -4.31
CA GLY A 110 9.30 13.60 -4.19
C GLY A 110 9.26 12.07 -4.22
N VAL A 111 10.15 11.43 -4.98
CA VAL A 111 10.26 9.95 -4.99
C VAL A 111 10.69 9.45 -3.62
N VAL A 112 11.72 10.07 -3.05
CA VAL A 112 12.23 9.70 -1.71
C VAL A 112 11.16 9.93 -0.66
N MET A 113 10.42 11.04 -0.75
CA MET A 113 9.32 11.37 0.16
C MET A 113 8.22 10.30 0.13
N VAL A 114 7.80 9.82 -1.04
CA VAL A 114 6.81 8.73 -1.15
C VAL A 114 7.35 7.43 -0.59
N LEU A 115 8.63 7.10 -0.82
CA LEU A 115 9.24 5.91 -0.24
C LEU A 115 9.27 5.97 1.29
N VAL A 116 9.64 7.10 1.86
CA VAL A 116 9.63 7.33 3.32
C VAL A 116 8.22 7.23 3.86
N TRP A 117 7.24 7.81 3.15
CA TRP A 117 5.83 7.75 3.56
C TRP A 117 5.27 6.33 3.54
N LEU A 118 5.66 5.50 2.57
CA LEU A 118 5.22 4.10 2.49
C LEU A 118 5.93 3.19 3.51
N PHE A 119 7.12 3.54 3.93
CA PHE A 119 7.89 2.77 4.91
C PHE A 119 7.54 3.20 6.36
N PRO A 120 7.40 2.29 7.35
CA PRO A 120 7.51 0.82 7.27
C PRO A 120 6.18 0.07 7.06
N HIS A 121 5.02 0.76 7.21
CA HIS A 121 3.70 0.14 7.29
C HIS A 121 3.30 -0.61 6.01
N TYR A 122 3.70 -0.11 4.84
CA TYR A 122 3.34 -0.72 3.56
C TYR A 122 4.00 -2.09 3.35
N LEU A 123 5.18 -2.32 3.92
CA LEU A 123 5.84 -3.63 3.92
C LEU A 123 4.98 -4.68 4.65
N LEU A 124 4.38 -4.32 5.78
CA LEU A 124 3.49 -5.21 6.55
C LEU A 124 2.23 -5.55 5.76
N TYR A 125 1.65 -4.58 5.04
CA TYR A 125 0.50 -4.83 4.17
C TYR A 125 0.85 -5.70 2.97
N ILE A 126 2.02 -5.51 2.35
CA ILE A 126 2.51 -6.39 1.27
C ILE A 126 2.65 -7.82 1.80
N MET A 127 3.26 -8.02 2.97
CA MET A 127 3.40 -9.34 3.58
C MET A 127 2.05 -9.99 3.85
N THR A 128 1.05 -9.23 4.33
CA THR A 128 -0.33 -9.71 4.51
C THR A 128 -0.93 -10.22 3.20
N VAL A 129 -0.82 -9.42 2.13
CA VAL A 129 -1.36 -9.78 0.81
C VAL A 129 -0.64 -10.99 0.23
N LEU A 130 0.71 -11.03 0.32
CA LEU A 130 1.50 -12.16 -0.16
C LEU A 130 1.17 -13.46 0.56
N LEU A 131 1.01 -13.40 1.90
CA LEU A 131 0.66 -14.56 2.71
C LEU A 131 -0.71 -15.12 2.29
N MET A 132 -1.71 -14.24 2.17
CA MET A 132 -3.06 -14.61 1.73
C MET A 132 -3.03 -15.15 0.29
N CYS A 133 -2.39 -14.45 -0.64
CA CYS A 133 -2.30 -14.89 -2.02
C CYS A 133 -1.58 -16.24 -2.15
N HIS A 134 -0.45 -16.42 -1.46
CA HIS A 134 0.30 -17.67 -1.51
C HIS A 134 -0.55 -18.86 -1.05
N TYR A 135 -1.26 -18.70 0.05
CA TYR A 135 -2.09 -19.77 0.60
C TYR A 135 -3.32 -20.07 -0.28
N PHE A 136 -4.13 -19.06 -0.58
CA PHE A 136 -5.41 -19.28 -1.26
C PHE A 136 -5.27 -19.57 -2.76
N LEU A 137 -4.20 -19.13 -3.43
CA LEU A 137 -3.98 -19.45 -4.83
C LEU A 137 -3.38 -20.84 -5.05
N ASN A 138 -2.60 -21.35 -4.09
CA ASN A 138 -1.93 -22.64 -4.24
C ASN A 138 -2.79 -23.80 -3.73
N ARG A 139 -3.27 -23.76 -2.49
CA ARG A 139 -4.15 -24.80 -1.93
C ARG A 139 -4.94 -24.26 -0.73
N ILE A 140 -6.20 -24.69 -0.62
CA ILE A 140 -7.00 -24.61 0.61
C ILE A 140 -7.04 -26.02 1.18
N ASP A 141 -6.10 -26.36 2.08
CA ASP A 141 -5.95 -27.76 2.52
C ASP A 141 -6.90 -28.11 3.66
N THR A 142 -6.94 -27.29 4.73
CA THR A 142 -7.74 -27.56 5.93
C THR A 142 -8.26 -26.28 6.57
N LEU A 143 -9.44 -26.37 7.20
CA LEU A 143 -10.04 -25.25 7.94
C LEU A 143 -9.08 -24.67 8.99
N ARG A 144 -8.37 -25.54 9.72
CA ARG A 144 -7.41 -25.13 10.76
C ARG A 144 -6.29 -24.25 10.18
N ARG A 145 -5.70 -24.62 9.02
CA ARG A 145 -4.67 -23.83 8.37
C ARG A 145 -5.20 -22.51 7.85
N THR A 146 -6.42 -22.51 7.30
CA THR A 146 -7.09 -21.28 6.85
C THR A 146 -7.25 -20.30 8.01
N VAL A 147 -7.73 -20.74 9.15
CA VAL A 147 -7.88 -19.89 10.35
C VAL A 147 -6.53 -19.33 10.80
N ILE A 148 -5.48 -20.15 10.85
CA ILE A 148 -4.13 -19.70 11.24
C ILE A 148 -3.62 -18.60 10.28
N ILE A 149 -3.74 -18.80 8.96
CA ILE A 149 -3.26 -17.84 7.95
C ILE A 149 -4.04 -16.53 8.03
N VAL A 150 -5.36 -16.60 8.15
CA VAL A 150 -6.20 -15.39 8.29
C VAL A 150 -5.87 -14.65 9.57
N SER A 151 -5.69 -15.36 10.70
CA SER A 151 -5.32 -14.74 11.98
C SER A 151 -3.93 -14.08 11.94
N MET A 152 -2.93 -14.74 11.34
CA MET A 152 -1.60 -14.17 11.13
C MET A 152 -1.66 -12.91 10.23
N SER A 153 -2.44 -12.97 9.16
CA SER A 153 -2.63 -11.85 8.25
C SER A 153 -3.35 -10.67 8.93
N LEU A 154 -4.31 -10.96 9.80
CA LEU A 154 -4.98 -9.96 10.62
C LEU A 154 -4.01 -9.29 11.60
N LEU A 155 -3.18 -10.07 12.29
CA LEU A 155 -2.15 -9.53 13.18
C LEU A 155 -1.18 -8.61 12.46
N LEU A 156 -0.68 -9.01 11.27
CA LEU A 156 0.18 -8.16 10.45
C LEU A 156 -0.52 -6.87 10.04
N THR A 157 -1.82 -6.93 9.72
CA THR A 157 -2.61 -5.74 9.40
C THR A 157 -2.72 -4.81 10.61
N LEU A 158 -2.98 -5.34 11.81
CA LEU A 158 -3.07 -4.55 13.04
C LEU A 158 -1.73 -3.87 13.39
N ILE A 159 -0.63 -4.59 13.28
CA ILE A 159 0.72 -4.02 13.48
C ILE A 159 0.99 -2.96 12.42
N GLY A 160 0.59 -3.19 11.17
CA GLY A 160 0.70 -2.22 10.07
C GLY A 160 -0.09 -0.93 10.33
N THR A 161 -1.32 -1.03 10.83
CA THR A 161 -2.14 0.15 11.19
C THR A 161 -1.55 0.93 12.35
N PHE A 162 -0.98 0.24 13.34
CA PHE A 162 -0.26 0.90 14.42
C PHE A 162 0.97 1.66 13.90
N ALA A 163 1.77 1.02 13.06
CA ALA A 163 2.93 1.66 12.45
C ALA A 163 2.53 2.87 11.57
N GLU A 164 1.43 2.76 10.81
CA GLU A 164 0.90 3.84 9.96
C GLU A 164 0.45 5.06 10.79
N SER A 165 -0.16 4.84 11.95
CA SER A 165 -0.75 5.91 12.75
C SER A 165 0.20 6.55 13.75
N TYR A 166 1.15 5.80 14.30
CA TYR A 166 2.06 6.30 15.35
C TYR A 166 3.49 6.53 14.85
N ILE A 167 4.03 5.60 14.06
CA ILE A 167 5.44 5.65 13.66
C ILE A 167 5.63 6.50 12.40
N ASN A 168 4.75 6.34 11.43
CA ASN A 168 4.90 6.97 10.12
C ASN A 168 4.83 8.51 10.16
N PRO A 169 3.92 9.15 10.93
CA PRO A 169 3.88 10.60 11.04
C PRO A 169 5.17 11.20 11.59
N ASP A 170 5.78 10.55 12.60
CA ASP A 170 7.03 11.02 13.19
C ASP A 170 8.20 10.92 12.22
N ILE A 171 8.33 9.79 11.52
CA ILE A 171 9.35 9.61 10.48
C ILE A 171 9.18 10.67 9.39
N MET A 172 7.94 10.92 8.96
CA MET A 172 7.65 11.89 7.91
C MET A 172 7.96 13.33 8.35
N LYS A 173 7.59 13.71 9.57
CA LYS A 173 7.94 15.02 10.15
C LYS A 173 9.46 15.20 10.23
N MET A 174 10.19 14.20 10.72
CA MET A 174 11.67 14.24 10.76
C MET A 174 12.29 14.37 9.36
N PHE A 175 11.76 13.68 8.38
CA PHE A 175 12.23 13.75 7.00
C PHE A 175 11.98 15.13 6.38
N LEU A 176 10.79 15.66 6.52
CA LEU A 176 10.42 16.98 5.97
C LEU A 176 11.26 18.11 6.60
N ASN A 177 11.49 18.06 7.89
CA ASN A 177 12.31 19.06 8.59
C ASN A 177 13.78 19.01 8.17
N LYS A 178 14.36 17.80 7.98
CA LYS A 178 15.80 17.66 7.69
C LYS A 178 16.15 17.78 6.22
N VAL A 179 15.30 17.33 5.32
CA VAL A 179 15.62 17.19 3.89
C VAL A 179 14.99 18.29 3.04
N CYS A 180 13.79 18.70 3.39
CA CYS A 180 13.05 19.68 2.58
C CYS A 180 13.21 21.13 3.08
N ASN A 181 13.86 21.37 4.25
CA ASN A 181 13.99 22.70 4.86
C ASN A 181 12.66 23.50 4.81
N ILE A 182 11.52 22.82 5.08
CA ILE A 182 10.18 23.39 4.94
C ILE A 182 9.76 24.20 6.19
N VAL A 183 10.65 24.30 7.18
CA VAL A 183 10.46 25.17 8.36
C VAL A 183 11.58 26.19 8.43
#